data_08ebbb080c2858da44f9c314816c155f
#
_entry.id   08ebbb080c2858da44f9c314816c155f
#
_cell.length_a   1.000
_cell.length_b   1.000
_cell.length_c   1.000
_cell.angle_alpha   90.00
_cell.angle_beta   90.00
_cell.angle_gamma   90.00
#
_symmetry.space_group_name_H-M   'P 1'
#
loop_
_entity.id
_entity.type
_entity.pdbx_description
1 polymer ?
#
loop_
_entity_poly.entity_id
_entity_poly.type
_entity_poly.pdbx_seq_one_letter_code
_entity_poly.pdbx_strand_id
1 'polypeptide(L)'
;NAEGVENNIFGTLNCAQVAIEVSVETFVLISTDKAVRPTNTMGATKRSAELVLQALADKQSITRFSIVRFGNVLDSSGSVIPLFKQQIKKGGPITVTHKDIIRYFMTIPEAVELVLQAGSMSSGGDVFVLDMGKPVRIKDLAEKMIRLSGLEVKDEFNTHGDIDIIYTGLRPGEKLYEELLIGDKVTETENPLIMRAVEDMLDWEELKPILDSLRDAIDSGDQKRLRQLLIQLVPGFKPQHKISDILYKGLN
;
A
#
# COMPACT_ATOMS: atom_id res chain seq x y z
N ASN A 1 -14.92 -0.10 -4.65
CA ASN A 1 -14.19 1.13 -4.25
C ASN A 1 -14.76 1.73 -2.95
N ALA A 2 -16.08 1.74 -2.76
CA ALA A 2 -16.70 2.25 -1.53
C ALA A 2 -16.19 1.53 -0.29
N GLU A 3 -16.13 0.21 -0.29
CA GLU A 3 -15.56 -0.60 0.79
C GLU A 3 -14.12 -0.20 1.14
N GLY A 4 -13.28 0.10 0.15
CA GLY A 4 -11.92 0.56 0.39
C GLY A 4 -11.86 1.92 1.07
N VAL A 5 -12.77 2.83 0.75
CA VAL A 5 -12.92 4.14 1.40
C VAL A 5 -13.43 3.95 2.82
N GLU A 6 -14.48 3.15 3.00
CA GLU A 6 -15.06 2.86 4.31
C GLU A 6 -14.03 2.26 5.27
N ASN A 7 -13.36 1.19 4.85
CA ASN A 7 -12.42 0.49 5.72
C ASN A 7 -11.13 1.29 5.96
N ASN A 8 -10.52 1.87 4.91
CA ASN A 8 -9.22 2.49 5.06
C ASN A 8 -9.30 3.92 5.62
N ILE A 9 -10.30 4.71 5.22
CA ILE A 9 -10.42 6.11 5.66
C ILE A 9 -11.24 6.17 6.95
N PHE A 10 -12.48 5.75 6.90
CA PHE A 10 -13.38 5.88 8.05
C PHE A 10 -13.06 4.88 9.17
N GLY A 11 -12.61 3.66 8.82
CA GLY A 11 -12.09 2.73 9.82
C GLY A 11 -10.90 3.30 10.57
N THR A 12 -9.94 3.94 9.87
CA THR A 12 -8.81 4.63 10.51
C THR A 12 -9.28 5.81 11.37
N LEU A 13 -10.19 6.65 10.84
CA LEU A 13 -10.75 7.80 11.56
C LEU A 13 -11.42 7.35 12.87
N ASN A 14 -12.29 6.35 12.80
CA ASN A 14 -13.00 5.84 13.97
C ASN A 14 -12.03 5.28 15.04
N CYS A 15 -11.05 4.47 14.62
CA CYS A 15 -10.04 3.96 15.54
C CYS A 15 -9.20 5.07 16.16
N ALA A 16 -8.82 6.08 15.39
CA ALA A 16 -8.04 7.21 15.88
C ALA A 16 -8.83 8.09 16.88
N GLN A 17 -10.12 8.34 16.62
CA GLN A 17 -11.00 9.07 17.52
C GLN A 17 -11.15 8.34 18.85
N VAL A 18 -11.43 7.02 18.82
CA VAL A 18 -11.50 6.21 20.04
C VAL A 18 -10.16 6.21 20.78
N ALA A 19 -9.03 6.12 20.06
CA ALA A 19 -7.71 6.19 20.69
C ALA A 19 -7.50 7.50 21.48
N ILE A 20 -7.95 8.63 20.91
CA ILE A 20 -7.91 9.93 21.62
C ILE A 20 -8.83 9.90 22.84
N GLU A 21 -10.07 9.44 22.70
CA GLU A 21 -11.08 9.40 23.79
C GLU A 21 -10.60 8.60 24.99
N VAL A 22 -9.90 7.47 24.75
CA VAL A 22 -9.38 6.61 25.83
C VAL A 22 -7.90 6.89 26.16
N SER A 23 -7.34 7.97 25.61
CA SER A 23 -5.97 8.43 25.88
C SER A 23 -4.89 7.39 25.59
N VAL A 24 -4.97 6.73 24.44
CA VAL A 24 -3.89 5.85 23.94
C VAL A 24 -2.63 6.67 23.72
N GLU A 25 -1.51 6.27 24.29
CA GLU A 25 -0.25 7.04 24.19
C GLU A 25 0.30 7.09 22.78
N THR A 26 0.28 5.95 22.06
CA THR A 26 0.87 5.85 20.73
C THR A 26 -0.03 5.04 19.80
N PHE A 27 -0.32 5.58 18.63
CA PHE A 27 -1.09 4.95 17.58
C PHE A 27 -0.27 4.92 16.29
N VAL A 28 -0.02 3.73 15.75
CA VAL A 28 0.77 3.54 14.54
C VAL A 28 -0.11 3.03 13.41
N LEU A 29 -0.22 3.80 12.33
CA LEU A 29 -0.89 3.36 11.11
C LEU A 29 0.09 2.63 10.20
N ILE A 30 -0.18 1.38 9.91
CA ILE A 30 0.52 0.64 8.87
C ILE A 30 0.04 1.12 7.50
N SER A 31 0.94 1.71 6.73
CA SER A 31 0.69 2.19 5.37
C SER A 31 1.56 1.45 4.34
N THR A 32 1.66 1.97 3.14
CA THR A 32 2.27 1.28 2.01
C THR A 32 2.99 2.26 1.08
N ASP A 33 3.99 1.78 0.36
CA ASP A 33 4.61 2.43 -0.78
C ASP A 33 3.61 2.89 -1.85
N LYS A 34 2.47 2.21 -1.96
CA LYS A 34 1.39 2.50 -2.93
C LYS A 34 0.57 3.74 -2.59
N ALA A 35 0.72 4.30 -1.38
CA ALA A 35 0.20 5.62 -1.00
C ALA A 35 0.99 6.78 -1.65
N VAL A 36 2.20 6.48 -2.16
CA VAL A 36 3.06 7.45 -2.87
C VAL A 36 2.59 7.56 -4.32
N ARG A 37 2.14 8.75 -4.77
CA ARG A 37 1.58 9.00 -6.12
C ARG A 37 0.66 7.88 -6.58
N PRO A 38 -0.49 7.66 -5.91
CA PRO A 38 -1.32 6.51 -6.16
C PRO A 38 -1.88 6.50 -7.58
N THR A 39 -1.94 5.31 -8.18
CA THR A 39 -2.51 5.04 -9.50
C THR A 39 -3.82 4.27 -9.43
N ASN A 40 -4.17 3.80 -8.24
CA ASN A 40 -5.38 3.04 -7.97
C ASN A 40 -6.07 3.52 -6.68
N THR A 41 -7.32 3.12 -6.50
CA THR A 41 -8.15 3.52 -5.35
C THR A 41 -7.57 3.08 -4.01
N MET A 42 -6.96 1.89 -3.93
CA MET A 42 -6.38 1.39 -2.67
C MET A 42 -5.26 2.30 -2.18
N GLY A 43 -4.31 2.68 -3.05
CA GLY A 43 -3.26 3.63 -2.70
C GLY A 43 -3.80 5.00 -2.29
N ALA A 44 -4.83 5.50 -3.01
CA ALA A 44 -5.47 6.76 -2.68
C ALA A 44 -6.17 6.72 -1.31
N THR A 45 -6.88 5.63 -0.99
CA THR A 45 -7.54 5.50 0.32
C THR A 45 -6.54 5.35 1.47
N LYS A 46 -5.39 4.69 1.24
CA LYS A 46 -4.30 4.63 2.24
C LYS A 46 -3.68 6.01 2.46
N ARG A 47 -3.42 6.78 1.39
CA ARG A 47 -2.94 8.17 1.54
C ARG A 47 -3.97 9.05 2.25
N SER A 48 -5.25 8.90 1.96
CA SER A 48 -6.31 9.62 2.68
C SER A 48 -6.33 9.30 4.18
N ALA A 49 -6.12 8.03 4.55
CA ALA A 49 -6.01 7.62 5.95
C ALA A 49 -4.80 8.25 6.65
N GLU A 50 -3.67 8.43 5.94
CA GLU A 50 -2.51 9.15 6.46
C GLU A 50 -2.84 10.63 6.72
N LEU A 51 -3.52 11.30 5.77
CA LEU A 51 -3.96 12.69 5.93
C LEU A 51 -4.89 12.86 7.14
N VAL A 52 -5.79 11.90 7.39
CA VAL A 52 -6.64 11.88 8.59
C VAL A 52 -5.81 11.90 9.87
N LEU A 53 -4.80 11.04 9.97
CA LEU A 53 -3.96 10.99 11.18
C LEU A 53 -3.06 12.23 11.32
N GLN A 54 -2.54 12.76 10.23
CA GLN A 54 -1.75 13.99 10.25
C GLN A 54 -2.61 15.18 10.75
N ALA A 55 -3.83 15.35 10.22
CA ALA A 55 -4.76 16.38 10.64
C ALA A 55 -5.20 16.23 12.11
N LEU A 56 -5.41 15.00 12.59
CA LEU A 56 -5.72 14.75 13.99
C LEU A 56 -4.51 15.00 14.89
N ALA A 57 -3.30 14.68 14.44
CA ALA A 57 -2.08 14.93 15.21
C ALA A 57 -1.85 16.42 15.45
N ASP A 58 -2.13 17.27 14.45
CA ASP A 58 -2.03 18.73 14.59
C ASP A 58 -3.07 19.32 15.55
N LYS A 59 -4.24 18.68 15.64
CA LYS A 59 -5.38 19.18 16.46
C LYS A 59 -5.31 18.82 17.93
N GLN A 60 -4.53 17.83 18.33
CA GLN A 60 -4.46 17.35 19.71
C GLN A 60 -3.06 16.80 20.05
N SER A 61 -2.77 16.67 21.37
CA SER A 61 -1.48 16.17 21.87
C SER A 61 -1.61 14.97 22.82
N ILE A 62 -2.80 14.37 22.90
CA ILE A 62 -3.07 13.25 23.81
C ILE A 62 -2.45 11.96 23.27
N THR A 63 -2.74 11.65 22.00
CA THR A 63 -2.27 10.44 21.31
C THR A 63 -1.20 10.82 20.30
N ARG A 64 -0.03 10.21 20.37
CA ARG A 64 1.01 10.36 19.32
C ARG A 64 0.67 9.48 18.13
N PHE A 65 0.24 10.10 17.06
CA PHE A 65 -0.01 9.41 15.80
C PHE A 65 1.27 9.31 14.97
N SER A 66 1.51 8.14 14.38
CA SER A 66 2.56 7.94 13.39
C SER A 66 2.08 7.05 12.26
N ILE A 67 2.68 7.23 11.12
CA ILE A 67 2.43 6.46 9.90
C ILE A 67 3.73 5.75 9.52
N VAL A 68 3.66 4.46 9.17
CA VAL A 68 4.82 3.70 8.71
C VAL A 68 4.52 3.10 7.35
N ARG A 69 5.26 3.54 6.34
CA ARG A 69 5.18 3.05 4.95
C ARG A 69 6.26 2.03 4.69
N PHE A 70 5.87 0.92 4.09
CA PHE A 70 6.80 -0.07 3.56
C PHE A 70 6.19 -0.80 2.35
N GLY A 71 7.02 -1.53 1.61
CA GLY A 71 6.62 -2.28 0.42
C GLY A 71 5.96 -3.61 0.76
N ASN A 72 6.30 -4.66 0.00
CA ASN A 72 5.68 -5.96 0.22
C ASN A 72 6.37 -6.72 1.36
N VAL A 73 5.58 -7.52 2.07
CA VAL A 73 6.07 -8.41 3.11
C VAL A 73 6.03 -9.86 2.60
N LEU A 74 7.14 -10.57 2.77
CA LEU A 74 7.29 -11.96 2.31
C LEU A 74 6.28 -12.87 3.02
N ASP A 75 5.70 -13.79 2.26
CA ASP A 75 4.79 -14.84 2.73
C ASP A 75 3.51 -14.34 3.42
N SER A 76 3.13 -13.06 3.17
CA SER A 76 1.85 -12.52 3.64
C SER A 76 0.68 -13.16 2.89
N SER A 77 -0.50 -13.22 3.54
CA SER A 77 -1.71 -13.81 2.97
C SER A 77 -2.08 -13.15 1.63
N GLY A 78 -2.36 -13.97 0.60
CA GLY A 78 -2.71 -13.49 -0.73
C GLY A 78 -1.54 -12.90 -1.54
N SER A 79 -0.30 -12.96 -1.04
CA SER A 79 0.87 -12.44 -1.74
C SER A 79 1.40 -13.39 -2.81
N VAL A 80 2.42 -12.93 -3.55
CA VAL A 80 3.01 -13.64 -4.68
C VAL A 80 3.64 -14.99 -4.29
N ILE A 81 4.24 -15.09 -3.11
CA ILE A 81 4.91 -16.33 -2.67
C ILE A 81 3.93 -17.48 -2.43
N PRO A 82 2.84 -17.33 -1.64
CA PRO A 82 1.80 -18.35 -1.54
C PRO A 82 1.19 -18.73 -2.89
N LEU A 83 0.97 -17.75 -3.78
CA LEU A 83 0.45 -18.00 -5.12
C LEU A 83 1.41 -18.91 -5.91
N PHE A 84 2.70 -18.57 -5.95
CA PHE A 84 3.70 -19.36 -6.66
C PHE A 84 3.86 -20.76 -6.07
N LYS A 85 3.90 -20.90 -4.74
CA LYS A 85 3.89 -22.21 -4.06
C LYS A 85 2.70 -23.06 -4.52
N GLN A 86 1.50 -22.47 -4.60
CA GLN A 86 0.31 -23.19 -5.04
C GLN A 86 0.38 -23.58 -6.52
N GLN A 87 0.88 -22.70 -7.39
CA GLN A 87 1.03 -22.97 -8.82
C GLN A 87 2.07 -24.07 -9.07
N ILE A 88 3.22 -24.01 -8.42
CA ILE A 88 4.26 -25.06 -8.48
C ILE A 88 3.68 -26.41 -8.05
N LYS A 89 2.97 -26.45 -6.92
CA LYS A 89 2.34 -27.70 -6.42
C LYS A 89 1.34 -28.30 -7.40
N LYS A 90 0.71 -27.48 -8.26
CA LYS A 90 -0.23 -27.93 -9.30
C LYS A 90 0.45 -28.32 -10.62
N GLY A 91 1.78 -28.24 -10.72
CA GLY A 91 2.52 -28.51 -11.95
C GLY A 91 2.61 -27.29 -12.90
N GLY A 92 2.37 -26.09 -12.39
CA GLY A 92 2.44 -24.84 -13.16
C GLY A 92 1.19 -24.53 -13.99
N PRO A 93 1.27 -23.56 -14.91
CA PRO A 93 2.38 -22.60 -15.01
C PRO A 93 2.40 -21.58 -13.87
N ILE A 94 3.56 -20.95 -13.63
CA ILE A 94 3.62 -19.76 -12.80
C ILE A 94 3.17 -18.53 -13.61
N THR A 95 2.33 -17.69 -13.01
CA THR A 95 1.82 -16.48 -13.64
C THR A 95 2.52 -15.24 -13.10
N VAL A 96 3.16 -14.47 -13.96
CA VAL A 96 3.81 -13.19 -13.66
C VAL A 96 3.16 -12.09 -14.49
N THR A 97 2.88 -10.93 -13.89
CA THR A 97 2.15 -9.88 -14.62
C THR A 97 3.00 -9.18 -15.68
N HIS A 98 4.32 -9.06 -15.50
CA HIS A 98 5.22 -8.51 -16.51
C HIS A 98 6.65 -9.01 -16.29
N LYS A 99 7.42 -9.22 -17.39
CA LYS A 99 8.80 -9.73 -17.32
C LYS A 99 9.76 -8.85 -16.51
N ASP A 100 9.56 -7.55 -16.53
CA ASP A 100 10.43 -6.55 -15.89
C ASP A 100 9.82 -5.99 -14.59
N ILE A 101 8.74 -6.58 -14.08
CA ILE A 101 8.13 -6.11 -12.84
C ILE A 101 9.06 -6.35 -11.67
N ILE A 102 9.27 -5.29 -10.87
CA ILE A 102 10.06 -5.36 -9.65
C ILE A 102 9.20 -5.03 -8.43
N ARG A 103 9.57 -5.61 -7.30
CA ARG A 103 8.99 -5.28 -5.98
C ARG A 103 10.08 -5.28 -4.94
N TYR A 104 9.84 -4.51 -3.90
CA TYR A 104 10.65 -4.54 -2.69
C TYR A 104 10.04 -5.49 -1.69
N PHE A 105 10.86 -6.22 -0.96
CA PHE A 105 10.41 -7.21 0.01
C PHE A 105 11.15 -7.08 1.33
N MET A 106 10.42 -7.30 2.40
CA MET A 106 10.90 -7.37 3.77
C MET A 106 10.29 -8.60 4.43
N THR A 107 10.93 -9.19 5.39
CA THR A 107 10.33 -10.26 6.19
C THR A 107 9.35 -9.69 7.21
N ILE A 108 8.40 -10.51 7.69
CA ILE A 108 7.45 -10.09 8.74
C ILE A 108 8.19 -9.66 10.01
N PRO A 109 9.19 -10.41 10.54
CA PRO A 109 9.93 -9.98 11.73
C PRO A 109 10.63 -8.63 11.56
N GLU A 110 11.31 -8.41 10.44
CA GLU A 110 11.96 -7.12 10.13
C GLU A 110 10.94 -5.97 10.11
N ALA A 111 9.81 -6.15 9.42
CA ALA A 111 8.76 -5.13 9.36
C ALA A 111 8.21 -4.81 10.76
N VAL A 112 7.94 -5.82 11.58
CA VAL A 112 7.44 -5.63 12.96
C VAL A 112 8.44 -4.88 13.81
N GLU A 113 9.71 -5.25 13.78
CA GLU A 113 10.76 -4.59 14.55
C GLU A 113 10.89 -3.11 14.17
N LEU A 114 10.97 -2.81 12.88
CA LEU A 114 11.10 -1.44 12.40
C LEU A 114 9.83 -0.60 12.66
N VAL A 115 8.64 -1.19 12.60
CA VAL A 115 7.38 -0.51 12.97
C VAL A 115 7.37 -0.12 14.44
N LEU A 116 7.79 -1.02 15.34
CA LEU A 116 7.86 -0.72 16.78
C LEU A 116 8.89 0.38 17.05
N GLN A 117 10.05 0.35 16.40
CA GLN A 117 11.06 1.38 16.53
C GLN A 117 10.57 2.73 15.98
N ALA A 118 9.95 2.76 14.80
CA ALA A 118 9.35 3.98 14.24
C ALA A 118 8.31 4.59 15.18
N GLY A 119 7.43 3.76 15.75
CA GLY A 119 6.43 4.20 16.72
C GLY A 119 7.06 4.82 17.99
N SER A 120 8.20 4.28 18.45
CA SER A 120 8.91 4.81 19.63
C SER A 120 9.60 6.15 19.36
N MET A 121 10.04 6.39 18.12
CA MET A 121 10.70 7.63 17.69
C MET A 121 9.73 8.75 17.30
N SER A 122 8.43 8.46 17.27
CA SER A 122 7.41 9.42 16.82
C SER A 122 7.25 10.58 17.81
N SER A 123 7.18 11.79 17.24
CA SER A 123 6.83 13.02 17.95
C SER A 123 5.36 13.41 17.75
N GLY A 124 4.65 12.77 16.84
CA GLY A 124 3.26 13.01 16.45
C GLY A 124 3.13 13.56 15.02
N GLY A 125 2.27 12.94 14.22
CA GLY A 125 2.06 13.29 12.80
C GLY A 125 3.15 12.81 11.83
N ASP A 126 4.15 12.10 12.33
CA ASP A 126 5.30 11.63 11.53
C ASP A 126 4.90 10.58 10.49
N VAL A 127 5.49 10.68 9.31
CA VAL A 127 5.42 9.65 8.27
C VAL A 127 6.81 9.02 8.13
N PHE A 128 6.93 7.80 8.59
CA PHE A 128 8.16 7.02 8.46
C PHE A 128 8.10 6.13 7.21
N VAL A 129 9.26 5.95 6.58
CA VAL A 129 9.44 5.07 5.44
C VAL A 129 10.58 4.10 5.75
N LEU A 130 10.27 2.81 5.64
CA LEU A 130 11.26 1.78 5.89
C LEU A 130 12.14 1.55 4.66
N ASP A 131 13.43 1.41 4.86
CA ASP A 131 14.35 0.97 3.81
C ASP A 131 14.05 -0.50 3.47
N MET A 132 13.64 -0.71 2.23
CA MET A 132 13.27 -2.02 1.72
C MET A 132 14.46 -2.76 1.07
N GLY A 133 15.66 -2.19 1.13
CA GLY A 133 16.84 -2.75 0.51
C GLY A 133 16.75 -2.80 -1.03
N LYS A 134 17.26 -3.87 -1.63
CA LYS A 134 17.31 -4.00 -3.09
C LYS A 134 16.00 -4.50 -3.69
N PRO A 135 15.60 -3.95 -4.85
CA PRO A 135 14.42 -4.44 -5.56
C PRO A 135 14.66 -5.85 -6.12
N VAL A 136 13.60 -6.65 -6.14
CA VAL A 136 13.59 -8.03 -6.65
C VAL A 136 12.70 -8.11 -7.88
N ARG A 137 13.23 -8.65 -8.98
CA ARG A 137 12.39 -9.00 -10.14
C ARG A 137 11.50 -10.19 -9.80
N ILE A 138 10.22 -10.06 -10.07
CA ILE A 138 9.26 -11.14 -9.77
C ILE A 138 9.53 -12.39 -10.62
N LYS A 139 10.04 -12.23 -11.84
CA LYS A 139 10.53 -13.34 -12.68
C LYS A 139 11.63 -14.13 -11.95
N ASP A 140 12.66 -13.42 -11.45
CA ASP A 140 13.80 -14.06 -10.79
C ASP A 140 13.37 -14.79 -9.50
N LEU A 141 12.38 -14.20 -8.78
CA LEU A 141 11.75 -14.85 -7.62
C LEU A 141 11.05 -16.16 -8.04
N ALA A 142 10.28 -16.14 -9.13
CA ALA A 142 9.59 -17.31 -9.66
C ALA A 142 10.59 -18.42 -10.02
N GLU A 143 11.63 -18.11 -10.79
CA GLU A 143 12.67 -19.05 -11.17
C GLU A 143 13.37 -19.67 -9.95
N LYS A 144 13.71 -18.83 -8.97
CA LYS A 144 14.32 -19.29 -7.71
C LYS A 144 13.41 -20.24 -6.95
N MET A 145 12.11 -19.95 -6.89
CA MET A 145 11.14 -20.80 -6.21
C MET A 145 10.95 -22.16 -6.91
N ILE A 146 10.94 -22.20 -8.25
CA ILE A 146 10.91 -23.44 -9.02
C ILE A 146 12.11 -24.31 -8.65
N ARG A 147 13.33 -23.73 -8.74
CA ARG A 147 14.58 -24.45 -8.44
C ARG A 147 14.65 -24.94 -6.98
N LEU A 148 14.20 -24.13 -6.02
CA LEU A 148 14.14 -24.52 -4.60
C LEU A 148 13.11 -25.65 -4.34
N SER A 149 12.16 -25.86 -5.26
CA SER A 149 11.21 -26.98 -5.21
C SER A 149 11.75 -28.25 -5.85
N GLY A 150 13.02 -28.25 -6.29
CA GLY A 150 13.64 -29.40 -6.98
C GLY A 150 13.20 -29.58 -8.43
N LEU A 151 12.61 -28.52 -9.03
CA LEU A 151 12.08 -28.54 -10.39
C LEU A 151 12.89 -27.59 -11.30
N GLU A 152 12.73 -27.78 -12.60
CA GLU A 152 13.40 -26.99 -13.64
C GLU A 152 12.44 -26.02 -14.32
N VAL A 153 12.96 -24.83 -14.66
CA VAL A 153 12.21 -23.85 -15.46
C VAL A 153 12.13 -24.35 -16.89
N LYS A 154 10.94 -24.34 -17.44
CA LYS A 154 10.68 -24.62 -18.84
C LYS A 154 10.74 -23.32 -19.63
N ASP A 155 11.68 -23.21 -20.58
CA ASP A 155 11.86 -22.05 -21.44
C ASP A 155 12.41 -22.48 -22.82
N GLU A 156 12.82 -21.51 -23.64
CA GLU A 156 13.39 -21.77 -24.98
C GLU A 156 14.74 -22.51 -24.94
N PHE A 157 15.47 -22.46 -23.83
CA PHE A 157 16.74 -23.13 -23.62
C PHE A 157 16.58 -24.49 -22.94
N ASN A 158 15.48 -24.68 -22.21
CA ASN A 158 15.11 -25.95 -21.54
C ASN A 158 13.65 -26.32 -21.83
N THR A 159 13.39 -26.85 -23.01
CA THR A 159 12.04 -27.23 -23.49
C THR A 159 11.45 -28.41 -22.72
N HIS A 160 12.28 -29.18 -22.00
CA HIS A 160 11.87 -30.32 -21.16
C HIS A 160 11.73 -29.96 -19.68
N GLY A 161 11.92 -28.69 -19.31
CA GLY A 161 11.72 -28.22 -17.94
C GLY A 161 10.30 -28.49 -17.44
N ASP A 162 10.13 -28.48 -16.12
CA ASP A 162 8.90 -28.89 -15.45
C ASP A 162 7.84 -27.78 -15.41
N ILE A 163 8.27 -26.53 -15.18
CA ILE A 163 7.37 -25.41 -14.89
C ILE A 163 7.61 -24.25 -15.84
N ASP A 164 6.58 -23.85 -16.57
CA ASP A 164 6.56 -22.68 -17.44
C ASP A 164 6.22 -21.41 -16.65
N ILE A 165 6.77 -20.25 -17.08
CA ILE A 165 6.45 -18.91 -16.57
C ILE A 165 5.72 -18.14 -17.67
N ILE A 166 4.44 -17.85 -17.44
CA ILE A 166 3.60 -17.10 -18.39
C ILE A 166 3.37 -15.66 -17.93
N TYR A 167 3.30 -14.73 -18.88
CA TYR A 167 3.07 -13.32 -18.61
C TYR A 167 1.62 -12.95 -18.93
N THR A 168 0.91 -12.45 -17.90
CA THR A 168 -0.55 -12.17 -17.99
C THR A 168 -0.90 -10.73 -18.33
N GLY A 169 0.08 -9.83 -18.36
CA GLY A 169 -0.13 -8.39 -18.44
C GLY A 169 -0.32 -7.75 -17.06
N LEU A 170 0.04 -6.46 -16.96
CA LEU A 170 -0.15 -5.70 -15.72
C LEU A 170 -1.64 -5.57 -15.38
N ARG A 171 -1.96 -5.68 -14.10
CA ARG A 171 -3.32 -5.45 -13.59
C ARG A 171 -3.69 -3.97 -13.68
N PRO A 172 -4.97 -3.61 -13.74
CA PRO A 172 -5.40 -2.22 -13.70
C PRO A 172 -4.83 -1.47 -12.48
N GLY A 173 -4.07 -0.39 -12.73
CA GLY A 173 -3.42 0.41 -11.70
C GLY A 173 -2.20 -0.23 -11.04
N GLU A 174 -1.68 -1.35 -11.57
CA GLU A 174 -0.42 -1.94 -11.12
C GLU A 174 0.76 -1.20 -11.74
N LYS A 175 1.68 -0.71 -10.89
CA LYS A 175 2.93 -0.09 -11.33
C LYS A 175 3.96 -1.13 -11.74
N LEU A 176 4.71 -0.88 -12.82
CA LEU A 176 5.85 -1.71 -13.19
C LEU A 176 6.97 -1.61 -12.15
N TYR A 177 7.21 -0.38 -11.68
CA TYR A 177 8.17 -0.04 -10.63
C TYR A 177 7.45 0.68 -9.51
N GLU A 178 7.68 0.27 -8.25
CA GLU A 178 7.12 0.96 -7.09
C GLU A 178 8.07 2.07 -6.62
N GLU A 179 7.48 3.16 -6.16
CA GLU A 179 8.20 4.30 -5.59
C GLU A 179 8.09 4.24 -4.07
N LEU A 180 9.22 4.18 -3.37
CA LEU A 180 9.24 4.19 -1.90
C LEU A 180 9.01 5.60 -1.33
N LEU A 181 9.48 6.64 -2.05
CA LEU A 181 9.47 8.04 -1.60
C LEU A 181 9.11 8.98 -2.75
N ILE A 182 8.62 10.18 -2.43
CA ILE A 182 8.48 11.31 -3.34
C ILE A 182 9.65 12.29 -3.10
N GLY A 183 10.62 12.28 -4.02
CA GLY A 183 11.72 13.25 -4.04
C GLY A 183 12.68 13.16 -2.85
N ASP A 184 13.48 14.21 -2.65
CA ASP A 184 14.57 14.27 -1.65
C ASP A 184 14.11 14.79 -0.28
N LYS A 185 12.80 14.87 -0.04
CA LYS A 185 12.23 15.41 1.21
C LYS A 185 12.17 14.35 2.31
N VAL A 186 13.31 13.82 2.67
CA VAL A 186 13.43 12.88 3.80
C VAL A 186 14.53 13.36 4.75
N THR A 187 14.37 13.01 6.01
CA THR A 187 15.39 13.18 7.04
C THR A 187 15.74 11.82 7.62
N GLU A 188 17.00 11.64 7.93
CA GLU A 188 17.50 10.45 8.63
C GLU A 188 16.92 10.40 10.04
N THR A 189 16.81 9.20 10.61
CA THR A 189 16.47 8.96 12.00
C THR A 189 17.66 8.29 12.72
N GLU A 190 17.49 7.98 13.99
CA GLU A 190 18.49 7.22 14.78
C GLU A 190 18.71 5.80 14.21
N ASN A 191 17.72 5.27 13.50
CA ASN A 191 17.85 3.98 12.81
C ASN A 191 18.04 4.20 11.30
N PRO A 192 19.17 3.76 10.70
CA PRO A 192 19.47 3.99 9.28
C PRO A 192 18.47 3.29 8.32
N LEU A 193 17.68 2.33 8.81
CA LEU A 193 16.63 1.66 8.03
C LEU A 193 15.27 2.36 8.13
N ILE A 194 15.18 3.46 8.86
CA ILE A 194 13.94 4.24 9.02
C ILE A 194 14.21 5.70 8.65
N MET A 195 13.54 6.19 7.62
CA MET A 195 13.58 7.59 7.22
C MET A 195 12.28 8.29 7.60
N ARG A 196 12.35 9.59 7.90
CA ARG A 196 11.17 10.42 8.12
C ARG A 196 10.90 11.21 6.85
N ALA A 197 9.71 11.04 6.25
CA ALA A 197 9.27 11.80 5.10
C ALA A 197 8.62 13.13 5.53
N VAL A 198 8.91 14.19 4.78
CA VAL A 198 8.19 15.47 4.88
C VAL A 198 7.08 15.45 3.84
N GLU A 199 5.84 15.36 4.29
CA GLU A 199 4.66 15.22 3.44
C GLU A 199 3.75 16.43 3.58
N ASP A 200 3.14 16.83 2.46
CA ASP A 200 2.07 17.82 2.49
C ASP A 200 0.87 17.26 3.26
N MET A 201 0.26 18.05 4.12
CA MET A 201 -0.92 17.69 4.90
C MET A 201 -2.02 18.73 4.72
N LEU A 202 -3.23 18.37 5.11
CA LEU A 202 -4.38 19.28 5.21
C LEU A 202 -4.68 19.48 6.69
N ASP A 203 -5.12 20.66 7.07
CA ASP A 203 -5.68 20.85 8.40
C ASP A 203 -7.05 20.16 8.53
N TRP A 204 -7.52 20.01 9.76
CA TRP A 204 -8.78 19.31 10.03
C TRP A 204 -10.00 20.05 9.44
N GLU A 205 -9.99 21.34 9.44
CA GLU A 205 -11.05 22.21 8.96
C GLU A 205 -11.22 22.11 7.43
N GLU A 206 -10.13 21.87 6.71
CA GLU A 206 -10.13 21.62 5.26
C GLU A 206 -10.52 20.16 4.95
N LEU A 207 -10.01 19.22 5.74
CA LEU A 207 -10.21 17.78 5.53
C LEU A 207 -11.64 17.34 5.82
N LYS A 208 -12.23 17.79 6.94
CA LYS A 208 -13.53 17.30 7.42
C LYS A 208 -14.66 17.44 6.41
N PRO A 209 -14.87 18.58 5.72
CA PRO A 209 -15.93 18.69 4.70
C PRO A 209 -15.78 17.69 3.54
N ILE A 210 -14.53 17.34 3.20
CA ILE A 210 -14.27 16.34 2.15
C ILE A 210 -14.64 14.95 2.66
N LEU A 211 -14.32 14.63 3.92
CA LEU A 211 -14.73 13.36 4.54
C LEU A 211 -16.25 13.23 4.61
N ASP A 212 -16.97 14.28 5.01
CA ASP A 212 -18.43 14.30 5.04
C ASP A 212 -19.00 14.04 3.63
N SER A 213 -18.46 14.71 2.60
CA SER A 213 -18.84 14.48 1.20
C SER A 213 -18.51 13.06 0.71
N LEU A 214 -17.41 12.45 1.18
CA LEU A 214 -17.09 11.04 0.89
C LEU A 214 -18.12 10.10 1.51
N ARG A 215 -18.56 10.37 2.74
CA ARG A 215 -19.64 9.61 3.41
C ARG A 215 -20.92 9.64 2.60
N ASP A 216 -21.36 10.84 2.20
CA ASP A 216 -22.57 11.02 1.37
C ASP A 216 -22.46 10.27 0.03
N ALA A 217 -21.26 10.27 -0.58
CA ALA A 217 -21.03 9.55 -1.84
C ALA A 217 -21.06 8.03 -1.67
N ILE A 218 -20.64 7.51 -0.52
CA ILE A 218 -20.75 6.08 -0.16
C ILE A 218 -22.22 5.73 0.02
N ASP A 219 -22.95 6.47 0.85
CA ASP A 219 -24.35 6.19 1.20
C ASP A 219 -25.26 6.27 -0.03
N SER A 220 -24.99 7.17 -0.96
CA SER A 220 -25.71 7.29 -2.24
C SER A 220 -25.24 6.31 -3.32
N GLY A 221 -24.12 5.58 -3.11
CA GLY A 221 -23.54 4.69 -4.11
C GLY A 221 -22.91 5.42 -5.31
N ASP A 222 -22.63 6.72 -5.20
CA ASP A 222 -22.07 7.53 -6.30
C ASP A 222 -20.58 7.32 -6.46
N GLN A 223 -20.20 6.30 -7.20
CA GLN A 223 -18.81 5.93 -7.49
C GLN A 223 -18.05 7.02 -8.27
N LYS A 224 -18.74 7.81 -9.11
CA LYS A 224 -18.10 8.91 -9.85
C LYS A 224 -17.73 10.03 -8.89
N ARG A 225 -18.65 10.44 -8.03
CA ARG A 225 -18.43 11.45 -7.00
C ARG A 225 -17.33 11.03 -6.04
N LEU A 226 -17.37 9.78 -5.56
CA LEU A 226 -16.37 9.20 -4.69
C LEU A 226 -14.95 9.29 -5.30
N ARG A 227 -14.80 8.92 -6.58
CA ARG A 227 -13.54 9.05 -7.30
C ARG A 227 -13.07 10.50 -7.44
N GLN A 228 -13.96 11.43 -7.73
CA GLN A 228 -13.63 12.86 -7.82
C GLN A 228 -13.13 13.42 -6.49
N LEU A 229 -13.79 13.06 -5.39
CA LEU A 229 -13.38 13.46 -4.05
C LEU A 229 -12.01 12.89 -3.66
N LEU A 230 -11.71 11.64 -4.01
CA LEU A 230 -10.38 11.06 -3.80
C LEU A 230 -9.30 11.78 -4.63
N ILE A 231 -9.59 12.21 -5.86
CA ILE A 231 -8.67 13.01 -6.68
C ILE A 231 -8.42 14.38 -6.05
N GLN A 232 -9.45 15.00 -5.51
CA GLN A 232 -9.36 16.28 -4.80
C GLN A 232 -8.54 16.14 -3.51
N LEU A 233 -8.80 15.09 -2.73
CA LEU A 233 -8.20 14.87 -1.41
C LEU A 233 -6.73 14.46 -1.51
N VAL A 234 -6.34 13.70 -2.53
CA VAL A 234 -5.00 13.11 -2.65
C VAL A 234 -4.26 13.74 -3.84
N PRO A 235 -3.43 14.76 -3.62
CA PRO A 235 -2.59 15.34 -4.65
C PRO A 235 -1.73 14.26 -5.30
N GLY A 236 -1.73 14.22 -6.65
CA GLY A 236 -0.97 13.22 -7.39
C GLY A 236 -1.68 11.89 -7.61
N PHE A 237 -2.89 11.68 -7.10
CA PHE A 237 -3.71 10.54 -7.48
C PHE A 237 -4.14 10.66 -8.96
N LYS A 238 -3.59 9.80 -9.80
CA LYS A 238 -3.89 9.73 -11.23
C LYS A 238 -4.43 8.36 -11.57
N PRO A 239 -5.75 8.15 -11.45
CA PRO A 239 -6.35 6.85 -11.76
C PRO A 239 -6.16 6.52 -13.25
N GLN A 240 -5.46 5.43 -13.54
CA GLN A 240 -5.09 5.02 -14.90
C GLN A 240 -6.22 4.31 -15.66
N HIS A 241 -7.28 3.88 -14.95
CA HIS A 241 -8.34 3.05 -15.54
C HIS A 241 -9.73 3.61 -15.23
N LYS A 242 -10.73 3.17 -16.01
CA LYS A 242 -12.14 3.41 -15.69
C LYS A 242 -12.48 2.85 -14.30
N ILE A 243 -13.60 3.29 -13.75
CA ILE A 243 -14.08 2.77 -12.46
C ILE A 243 -14.29 1.25 -12.62
N SER A 244 -13.47 0.47 -11.89
CA SER A 244 -13.57 -0.98 -11.82
C SER A 244 -14.14 -1.37 -10.45
N ASP A 245 -15.46 -1.38 -10.34
CA ASP A 245 -16.16 -1.82 -9.15
C ASP A 245 -17.21 -2.85 -9.57
N ILE A 246 -17.24 -4.01 -8.91
CA ILE A 246 -18.14 -5.12 -9.26
C ILE A 246 -19.61 -4.69 -9.16
N LEU A 247 -19.91 -3.77 -8.25
CA LEU A 247 -21.26 -3.25 -8.04
C LEU A 247 -21.58 -2.02 -8.91
N TYR A 248 -20.56 -1.45 -9.57
CA TYR A 248 -20.75 -0.27 -10.42
C TYR A 248 -21.32 -0.68 -11.78
N LYS A 249 -22.61 -0.51 -11.94
CA LYS A 249 -23.27 -0.55 -13.26
C LYS A 249 -23.15 0.86 -13.87
N GLY A 250 -22.07 1.10 -14.60
CA GLY A 250 -21.96 2.32 -15.40
C GLY A 250 -23.19 2.43 -16.31
N LEU A 251 -23.85 3.58 -16.31
CA LEU A 251 -24.84 3.89 -17.34
C LEU A 251 -24.08 3.83 -18.67
N ASN A 252 -24.40 2.86 -19.51
CA ASN A 252 -23.95 2.75 -20.90
C ASN A 252 -24.39 3.97 -21.70
#